data_8344560c6efcf9856f0c1a5e3e2ff6eb
#
_entry.id   8344560c6efcf9856f0c1a5e3e2ff6eb
#
_cell.length_a   1.000
_cell.length_b   1.000
_cell.length_c   1.000
_cell.angle_alpha   90.00
_cell.angle_beta   90.00
_cell.angle_gamma   90.00
#
_symmetry.space_group_name_H-M   'P 1'
#
loop_
_entity.id
_entity.type
_entity.pdbx_description
1 polymer ?
#
loop_
_entity_poly.entity_id
_entity_poly.type
_entity_poly.pdbx_seq_one_letter_code
_entity_poly.pdbx_strand_id
1 'polypeptide(L)'
;MLFAEAIIAFHRAGNVPQLVITLASLPALFEHLDRPEPAATLLAAMSRQPSSAHHVPELSDLGSRLARRLGAKRTEELSHAGASLDLNDAALYAQRQIDLVRRSPIPRQERPGGLSRREIEVLRLVADGRIAREVAAQLFISSRTTEHHIQHVYTKIGVSGRAARPAGP
;
A
#
# COMPACT_ATOMS: atom_id res chain seq x y z
N MET A 1 3.09 3.83 9.99
CA MET A 1 3.22 4.82 11.08
C MET A 1 3.49 6.22 10.56
N LEU A 2 4.40 6.39 9.62
CA LEU A 2 4.91 7.70 9.18
C LEU A 2 3.88 8.72 8.64
N PHE A 3 2.89 8.30 7.85
CA PHE A 3 1.98 9.27 7.19
C PHE A 3 1.05 10.02 8.16
N ALA A 4 0.42 9.35 9.10
CA ALA A 4 -0.49 10.01 10.05
C ALA A 4 0.27 11.00 10.95
N GLU A 5 1.45 10.61 11.41
CA GLU A 5 2.33 11.45 12.24
C GLU A 5 2.86 12.65 11.44
N ALA A 6 3.24 12.42 10.17
CA ALA A 6 3.69 13.48 9.27
C ALA A 6 2.58 14.51 8.99
N ILE A 7 1.35 14.06 8.71
CA ILE A 7 0.20 14.96 8.51
C ILE A 7 -0.01 15.82 9.74
N ILE A 8 -0.03 15.22 10.94
CA ILE A 8 -0.22 15.95 12.20
C ILE A 8 0.91 16.95 12.43
N ALA A 9 2.16 16.53 12.23
CA ALA A 9 3.33 17.37 12.43
C ALA A 9 3.34 18.57 11.47
N PHE A 10 3.15 18.36 10.18
CA PHE A 10 3.13 19.43 9.19
C PHE A 10 1.95 20.36 9.33
N HIS A 11 0.77 19.80 9.66
CA HIS A 11 -0.42 20.61 9.94
C HIS A 11 -0.23 21.54 11.14
N ARG A 12 0.28 21.02 12.27
CA ARG A 12 0.56 21.80 13.47
C ARG A 12 1.66 22.84 13.28
N ALA A 13 2.67 22.49 12.49
CA ALA A 13 3.77 23.41 12.17
C ALA A 13 3.42 24.49 11.15
N GLY A 14 2.20 24.45 10.56
CA GLY A 14 1.81 25.34 9.47
C GLY A 14 2.64 25.13 8.18
N ASN A 15 3.31 23.97 8.05
CA ASN A 15 4.13 23.65 6.89
C ASN A 15 3.26 23.16 5.72
N VAL A 16 2.58 24.10 5.08
CA VAL A 16 1.63 23.86 3.99
C VAL A 16 2.26 23.08 2.82
N PRO A 17 3.47 23.44 2.33
CA PRO A 17 4.05 22.70 1.20
C PRO A 17 4.24 21.20 1.50
N GLN A 18 4.79 20.86 2.65
CA GLN A 18 5.03 19.46 3.03
C GLN A 18 3.71 18.72 3.30
N LEU A 19 2.72 19.42 3.86
CA LEU A 19 1.38 18.86 4.07
C LEU A 19 0.74 18.49 2.72
N VAL A 20 0.79 19.39 1.73
CA VAL A 20 0.26 19.15 0.37
C VAL A 20 0.94 17.97 -0.29
N ILE A 21 2.28 17.90 -0.27
CA ILE A 21 3.05 16.77 -0.83
C ILE A 21 2.65 15.46 -0.15
N THR A 22 2.53 15.46 1.17
CA THR A 22 2.14 14.27 1.95
C THR A 22 0.73 13.82 1.60
N LEU A 23 -0.23 14.73 1.52
CA LEU A 23 -1.61 14.42 1.14
C LEU A 23 -1.74 13.97 -0.31
N ALA A 24 -0.97 14.55 -1.24
CA ALA A 24 -0.98 14.19 -2.65
C ALA A 24 -0.44 12.77 -2.92
N SER A 25 0.37 12.21 -2.03
CA SER A 25 0.86 10.83 -2.14
C SER A 25 -0.13 9.77 -1.65
N LEU A 26 -1.13 10.14 -0.84
CA LEU A 26 -2.08 9.20 -0.24
C LEU A 26 -3.07 8.55 -1.22
N PRO A 27 -3.55 9.20 -2.30
CA PRO A 27 -4.43 8.54 -3.26
C PRO A 27 -3.83 7.25 -3.84
N ALA A 28 -2.57 7.27 -4.23
CA ALA A 28 -1.89 6.07 -4.72
C ALA A 28 -1.75 5.00 -3.63
N LEU A 29 -1.44 5.41 -2.39
CA LEU A 29 -1.39 4.49 -1.26
C LEU A 29 -2.75 3.83 -0.98
N PHE A 30 -3.85 4.60 -0.98
CA PHE A 30 -5.19 4.04 -0.76
C PHE A 30 -5.62 3.11 -1.89
N GLU A 31 -5.27 3.40 -3.15
CA GLU A 31 -5.51 2.48 -4.26
C GLU A 31 -4.78 1.15 -4.03
N HIS A 32 -3.52 1.18 -3.63
CA HIS A 32 -2.73 -0.02 -3.30
C HIS A 32 -3.30 -0.82 -2.11
N LEU A 33 -3.96 -0.14 -1.19
CA LEU A 33 -4.64 -0.76 -0.04
C LEU A 33 -6.07 -1.24 -0.36
N ASP A 34 -6.46 -1.24 -1.63
CA ASP A 34 -7.80 -1.62 -2.08
C ASP A 34 -8.91 -0.74 -1.52
N ARG A 35 -8.63 0.56 -1.39
CA ARG A 35 -9.55 1.59 -0.88
C ARG A 35 -9.79 2.68 -1.94
N PRO A 36 -10.53 2.37 -3.02
CA PRO A 36 -10.67 3.28 -4.15
C PRO A 36 -11.48 4.54 -3.84
N GLU A 37 -12.44 4.49 -2.91
CA GLU A 37 -13.25 5.67 -2.58
C GLU A 37 -12.44 6.78 -1.90
N PRO A 38 -11.69 6.54 -0.80
CA PRO A 38 -10.84 7.58 -0.23
C PRO A 38 -9.71 8.01 -1.17
N ALA A 39 -9.23 7.13 -2.06
CA ALA A 39 -8.29 7.51 -3.10
C ALA A 39 -8.88 8.55 -4.06
N ALA A 40 -10.11 8.33 -4.56
CA ALA A 40 -10.80 9.25 -5.46
C ALA A 40 -11.12 10.60 -4.79
N THR A 41 -11.60 10.58 -3.55
CA THR A 41 -11.90 11.80 -2.79
C THR A 41 -10.66 12.66 -2.57
N LEU A 42 -9.56 12.06 -2.09
CA LEU A 42 -8.32 12.80 -1.87
C LEU A 42 -7.65 13.25 -3.17
N LEU A 43 -7.74 12.46 -4.25
CA LEU A 43 -7.25 12.87 -5.56
C LEU A 43 -7.94 14.15 -6.02
N ALA A 44 -9.27 14.22 -5.90
CA ALA A 44 -10.04 15.40 -6.25
C ALA A 44 -9.72 16.62 -5.38
N ALA A 45 -9.56 16.42 -4.06
CA ALA A 45 -9.17 17.48 -3.13
C ALA A 45 -7.80 18.06 -3.49
N MET A 46 -6.83 17.20 -3.82
CA MET A 46 -5.45 17.62 -4.13
C MET A 46 -5.32 18.21 -5.54
N SER A 47 -6.15 17.82 -6.51
CA SER A 47 -6.12 18.38 -7.87
C SER A 47 -6.38 19.90 -7.93
N ARG A 48 -6.95 20.46 -6.88
CA ARG A 48 -7.18 21.92 -6.76
C ARG A 48 -6.03 22.69 -6.16
N GLN A 49 -5.04 22.01 -5.59
CA GLN A 49 -3.91 22.67 -4.96
C GLN A 49 -2.86 23.05 -6.01
N PRO A 50 -2.43 24.33 -6.07
CA PRO A 50 -1.49 24.80 -7.11
C PRO A 50 -0.17 24.04 -7.11
N SER A 51 0.27 23.56 -5.96
CA SER A 51 1.54 22.84 -5.79
C SER A 51 1.49 21.38 -6.20
N SER A 52 0.31 20.79 -6.40
CA SER A 52 0.16 19.36 -6.73
C SER A 52 0.39 19.08 -8.22
N ALA A 53 0.24 20.08 -9.08
CA ALA A 53 0.26 19.93 -10.54
C ALA A 53 1.65 19.53 -11.10
N HIS A 54 2.71 19.64 -10.33
CA HIS A 54 4.08 19.54 -10.86
C HIS A 54 4.82 18.24 -10.51
N HIS A 55 4.25 17.33 -9.72
CA HIS A 55 5.08 16.29 -9.09
C HIS A 55 4.72 14.82 -9.35
N VAL A 56 3.63 14.50 -10.01
CA VAL A 56 3.32 13.06 -10.18
C VAL A 56 2.66 12.76 -11.53
N PRO A 57 3.43 12.35 -12.55
CA PRO A 57 2.88 11.81 -13.81
C PRO A 57 1.92 10.63 -13.59
N GLU A 58 2.10 9.89 -12.49
CA GLU A 58 1.28 8.73 -12.11
C GLU A 58 -0.15 9.10 -11.69
N LEU A 59 -0.44 10.36 -11.32
CA LEU A 59 -1.76 10.78 -10.86
C LEU A 59 -2.80 10.86 -11.99
N SER A 60 -2.41 11.16 -13.23
CA SER A 60 -3.34 11.21 -14.36
C SER A 60 -3.90 9.82 -14.67
N ASP A 61 -3.07 8.80 -14.55
CA ASP A 61 -3.44 7.41 -14.80
C ASP A 61 -4.24 6.83 -13.63
N LEU A 62 -3.98 7.30 -12.41
CA LEU A 62 -4.71 6.92 -11.20
C LEU A 62 -6.19 7.30 -11.31
N GLY A 63 -6.52 8.51 -11.75
CA GLY A 63 -7.90 8.96 -11.95
C GLY A 63 -8.67 8.03 -12.87
N SER A 64 -8.08 7.66 -14.01
CA SER A 64 -8.67 6.74 -14.98
C SER A 64 -8.88 5.33 -14.42
N ARG A 65 -7.94 4.84 -13.61
CA ARG A 65 -8.08 3.53 -12.94
C ARG A 65 -9.21 3.54 -11.91
N LEU A 66 -9.29 4.59 -11.09
CA LEU A 66 -10.34 4.76 -10.09
C LEU A 66 -11.72 4.86 -10.75
N ALA A 67 -11.86 5.63 -11.85
CA ALA A 67 -13.10 5.76 -12.58
C ALA A 67 -13.59 4.42 -13.16
N ARG A 68 -12.69 3.59 -13.68
CA ARG A 68 -13.04 2.23 -14.14
C ARG A 68 -13.49 1.32 -13.00
N ARG A 69 -12.92 1.46 -11.81
CA ARG A 69 -13.28 0.62 -10.64
C ARG A 69 -14.59 1.02 -9.97
N LEU A 70 -14.83 2.31 -9.84
CA LEU A 70 -15.97 2.87 -9.10
C LEU A 70 -17.19 3.08 -9.99
N GLY A 71 -17.00 3.20 -11.31
CA GLY A 71 -18.00 3.63 -12.24
C GLY A 71 -18.20 5.16 -12.26
N ALA A 72 -18.74 5.67 -13.36
CA ALA A 72 -18.81 7.12 -13.62
C ALA A 72 -19.57 7.89 -12.51
N LYS A 73 -20.77 7.43 -12.15
CA LYS A 73 -21.61 8.10 -11.14
C LYS A 73 -20.90 8.21 -9.78
N ARG A 74 -20.33 7.10 -9.29
CA ARG A 74 -19.64 7.09 -7.98
C ARG A 74 -18.39 7.95 -7.99
N THR A 75 -17.64 7.92 -9.09
CA THR A 75 -16.44 8.76 -9.26
C THR A 75 -16.82 10.24 -9.22
N GLU A 76 -17.90 10.64 -9.89
CA GLU A 76 -18.39 12.02 -9.89
C GLU A 76 -18.79 12.48 -8.49
N GLU A 77 -19.58 11.68 -7.76
CA GLU A 77 -19.97 11.96 -6.37
C GLU A 77 -18.76 12.19 -5.47
N LEU A 78 -17.76 11.30 -5.53
CA LEU A 78 -16.55 11.38 -4.73
C LEU A 78 -15.65 12.54 -5.15
N SER A 79 -15.59 12.83 -6.44
CA SER A 79 -14.86 13.98 -6.97
C SER A 79 -15.48 15.29 -6.49
N HIS A 80 -16.79 15.38 -6.48
CA HIS A 80 -17.50 16.55 -5.96
C HIS A 80 -17.28 16.72 -4.46
N ALA A 81 -17.38 15.63 -3.69
CA ALA A 81 -17.11 15.63 -2.26
C ALA A 81 -15.64 16.03 -1.97
N GLY A 82 -14.69 15.50 -2.73
CA GLY A 82 -13.27 15.86 -2.57
C GLY A 82 -12.98 17.32 -2.94
N ALA A 83 -13.60 17.80 -4.03
CA ALA A 83 -13.44 19.19 -4.47
C ALA A 83 -13.99 20.23 -3.48
N SER A 84 -14.90 19.84 -2.58
CA SER A 84 -15.42 20.70 -1.52
C SER A 84 -14.52 20.78 -0.27
N LEU A 85 -13.55 19.90 -0.13
CA LEU A 85 -12.64 19.90 1.00
C LEU A 85 -11.57 20.99 0.86
N ASP A 86 -11.40 21.79 1.89
CA ASP A 86 -10.22 22.61 2.02
C ASP A 86 -9.00 21.76 2.48
N LEU A 87 -7.83 22.38 2.64
CA LEU A 87 -6.62 21.65 3.01
C LEU A 87 -6.71 21.04 4.42
N ASN A 88 -7.35 21.73 5.36
CA ASN A 88 -7.54 21.24 6.73
C ASN A 88 -8.51 20.05 6.74
N ASP A 89 -9.62 20.17 6.03
CA ASP A 89 -10.61 19.10 5.92
C ASP A 89 -10.04 17.89 5.20
N ALA A 90 -9.23 18.09 4.17
CA ALA A 90 -8.53 17.02 3.48
C ALA A 90 -7.52 16.30 4.42
N ALA A 91 -6.81 17.04 5.27
CA ALA A 91 -5.90 16.47 6.26
C ALA A 91 -6.66 15.64 7.31
N LEU A 92 -7.76 16.17 7.85
CA LEU A 92 -8.62 15.45 8.81
C LEU A 92 -9.27 14.21 8.17
N TYR A 93 -9.73 14.32 6.94
CA TYR A 93 -10.27 13.20 6.17
C TYR A 93 -9.21 12.11 6.00
N ALA A 94 -8.00 12.48 5.56
CA ALA A 94 -6.89 11.54 5.39
C ALA A 94 -6.55 10.82 6.69
N GLN A 95 -6.46 11.52 7.81
CA GLN A 95 -6.21 10.93 9.13
C GLN A 95 -7.28 9.91 9.50
N ARG A 96 -8.56 10.24 9.33
CA ARG A 96 -9.67 9.31 9.59
C ARG A 96 -9.57 8.06 8.72
N GLN A 97 -9.24 8.20 7.43
CA GLN A 97 -9.10 7.06 6.53
C GLN A 97 -7.90 6.17 6.90
N ILE A 98 -6.77 6.76 7.29
CA ILE A 98 -5.61 6.02 7.82
C ILE A 98 -5.98 5.25 9.08
N ASP A 99 -6.72 5.85 10.00
CA ASP A 99 -7.16 5.18 11.23
C ASP A 99 -8.14 4.03 10.94
N LEU A 100 -9.03 4.19 9.97
CA LEU A 100 -9.91 3.11 9.52
C LEU A 100 -9.11 1.95 8.92
N VAL A 101 -8.06 2.22 8.12
CA VAL A 101 -7.15 1.19 7.62
C VAL A 101 -6.44 0.47 8.77
N ARG A 102 -6.00 1.20 9.80
CA ARG A 102 -5.33 0.61 10.97
C ARG A 102 -6.24 -0.26 11.82
N ARG A 103 -7.52 0.10 11.93
CA ARG A 103 -8.54 -0.63 12.73
C ARG A 103 -9.20 -1.75 11.95
N SER A 104 -9.29 -1.64 10.64
CA SER A 104 -9.78 -2.73 9.81
C SER A 104 -8.74 -3.84 9.85
N PRO A 105 -9.11 -5.07 10.23
CA PRO A 105 -8.26 -6.18 9.89
C PRO A 105 -8.08 -6.07 8.37
N ILE A 106 -6.83 -5.93 7.92
CA ILE A 106 -6.51 -5.96 6.49
C ILE A 106 -7.23 -7.20 5.97
N PRO A 107 -8.21 -7.08 5.04
CA PRO A 107 -8.75 -8.27 4.43
C PRO A 107 -7.50 -9.02 3.95
N ARG A 108 -7.26 -10.20 4.50
CA ARG A 108 -6.34 -11.13 3.88
C ARG A 108 -6.91 -11.27 2.47
N GLN A 109 -6.39 -10.44 1.53
CA GLN A 109 -6.57 -10.78 0.13
C GLN A 109 -6.26 -12.25 0.08
N GLU A 110 -7.17 -13.03 -0.46
CA GLU A 110 -6.96 -14.44 -0.72
C GLU A 110 -5.79 -14.53 -1.69
N ARG A 111 -4.60 -14.40 -1.12
CA ARG A 111 -3.37 -14.59 -1.86
C ARG A 111 -3.29 -16.06 -2.15
N PRO A 112 -2.86 -16.46 -3.33
CA PRO A 112 -2.73 -17.86 -3.68
C PRO A 112 -2.11 -18.64 -2.52
N GLY A 113 -2.79 -19.65 -2.00
CA GLY A 113 -2.35 -20.46 -0.87
C GLY A 113 -2.38 -19.78 0.52
N GLY A 114 -3.09 -18.65 0.71
CA GLY A 114 -3.17 -17.97 2.01
C GLY A 114 -1.85 -17.36 2.50
N LEU A 115 -0.89 -17.13 1.58
CA LEU A 115 0.44 -16.63 1.88
C LEU A 115 0.39 -15.14 2.27
N SER A 116 1.17 -14.73 3.26
CA SER A 116 1.42 -13.33 3.60
C SER A 116 2.31 -12.68 2.53
N ARG A 117 2.34 -11.33 2.48
CA ARG A 117 3.24 -10.60 1.58
C ARG A 117 4.70 -11.03 1.77
N ARG A 118 5.13 -11.22 3.01
CA ARG A 118 6.49 -11.66 3.35
C ARG A 118 6.78 -13.07 2.89
N GLU A 119 5.81 -13.96 3.02
CA GLU A 119 5.92 -15.33 2.53
C GLU A 119 5.98 -15.39 1.00
N ILE A 120 5.29 -14.49 0.27
CA ILE A 120 5.39 -14.37 -1.19
C ILE A 120 6.78 -13.84 -1.60
N GLU A 121 7.33 -12.86 -0.89
CA GLU A 121 8.69 -12.34 -1.14
C GLU A 121 9.73 -13.44 -0.96
N VAL A 122 9.64 -14.19 0.12
CA VAL A 122 10.51 -15.35 0.39
C VAL A 122 10.34 -16.43 -0.69
N LEU A 123 9.10 -16.78 -1.04
CA LEU A 123 8.81 -17.79 -2.05
C LEU A 123 9.41 -17.44 -3.42
N ARG A 124 9.32 -16.18 -3.83
CA ARG A 124 9.90 -15.69 -5.10
C ARG A 124 11.41 -15.91 -5.12
N LEU A 125 12.12 -15.49 -4.07
CA LEU A 125 13.55 -15.63 -3.98
C LEU A 125 14.01 -17.11 -3.96
N VAL A 126 13.25 -17.96 -3.28
CA VAL A 126 13.49 -19.41 -3.27
C VAL A 126 13.23 -20.01 -4.64
N ALA A 127 12.17 -19.58 -5.35
CA ALA A 127 11.89 -20.01 -6.72
C ALA A 127 12.96 -19.55 -7.71
N ASP A 128 13.62 -18.41 -7.45
CA ASP A 128 14.80 -17.93 -8.20
C ASP A 128 16.10 -18.68 -7.84
N GLY A 129 16.00 -19.74 -7.03
CA GLY A 129 17.14 -20.58 -6.66
C GLY A 129 18.01 -20.04 -5.53
N ARG A 130 17.56 -19.00 -4.81
CA ARG A 130 18.31 -18.44 -3.66
C ARG A 130 18.26 -19.38 -2.46
N ILE A 131 19.41 -19.56 -1.79
CA ILE A 131 19.48 -20.29 -0.53
C ILE A 131 19.04 -19.42 0.63
N ALA A 132 18.63 -20.03 1.75
CA ALA A 132 18.06 -19.31 2.92
C ALA A 132 18.94 -18.15 3.41
N ARG A 133 20.28 -18.29 3.36
CA ARG A 133 21.22 -17.24 3.78
C ARG A 133 21.20 -16.03 2.84
N GLU A 134 21.06 -16.26 1.53
CA GLU A 134 20.97 -15.17 0.55
C GLU A 134 19.63 -14.44 0.63
N VAL A 135 18.55 -15.19 0.81
CA VAL A 135 17.21 -14.64 1.09
C VAL A 135 17.23 -13.78 2.36
N ALA A 136 17.86 -14.27 3.43
CA ALA A 136 18.01 -13.56 4.68
C ALA A 136 18.73 -12.21 4.49
N ALA A 137 19.86 -12.23 3.78
CA ALA A 137 20.64 -11.03 3.48
C ALA A 137 19.85 -10.01 2.66
N GLN A 138 19.15 -10.47 1.60
CA GLN A 138 18.39 -9.60 0.72
C GLN A 138 17.15 -8.99 1.39
N LEU A 139 16.56 -9.72 2.32
CA LEU A 139 15.37 -9.29 3.05
C LEU A 139 15.69 -8.64 4.40
N PHE A 140 16.96 -8.48 4.75
CA PHE A 140 17.43 -7.90 6.02
C PHE A 140 16.84 -8.59 7.26
N ILE A 141 16.80 -9.94 7.26
CA ILE A 141 16.35 -10.77 8.38
C ILE A 141 17.37 -11.85 8.71
N SER A 142 17.18 -12.56 9.84
CA SER A 142 18.05 -13.68 10.19
C SER A 142 17.78 -14.92 9.31
N SER A 143 18.80 -15.75 9.10
CA SER A 143 18.65 -17.03 8.39
C SER A 143 17.59 -17.91 9.07
N ARG A 144 17.55 -17.94 10.39
CA ARG A 144 16.53 -18.66 11.16
C ARG A 144 15.10 -18.16 10.87
N THR A 145 14.92 -16.83 10.76
CA THR A 145 13.63 -16.23 10.38
C THR A 145 13.24 -16.63 8.96
N THR A 146 14.20 -16.64 8.05
CA THR A 146 13.98 -17.08 6.65
C THR A 146 13.55 -18.54 6.59
N GLU A 147 14.24 -19.43 7.28
CA GLU A 147 13.89 -20.86 7.37
C GLU A 147 12.46 -21.06 7.91
N HIS A 148 12.09 -20.29 8.92
CA HIS A 148 10.73 -20.32 9.47
C HIS A 148 9.68 -19.87 8.44
N HIS A 149 9.95 -18.80 7.69
CA HIS A 149 9.07 -18.38 6.60
C HIS A 149 8.97 -19.43 5.49
N ILE A 150 10.08 -20.06 5.08
CA ILE A 150 10.09 -21.12 4.08
C ILE A 150 9.23 -22.31 4.54
N GLN A 151 9.40 -22.72 5.80
CA GLN A 151 8.60 -23.81 6.38
C GLN A 151 7.10 -23.49 6.37
N HIS A 152 6.72 -22.28 6.77
CA HIS A 152 5.33 -21.83 6.74
C HIS A 152 4.76 -21.77 5.31
N VAL A 153 5.55 -21.30 4.34
CA VAL A 153 5.17 -21.30 2.94
C VAL A 153 4.85 -22.73 2.49
N TYR A 154 5.76 -23.68 2.69
CA TYR A 154 5.55 -25.06 2.28
C TYR A 154 4.33 -25.70 2.94
N THR A 155 4.12 -25.43 4.22
CA THR A 155 2.92 -25.91 4.92
C THR A 155 1.63 -25.36 4.31
N LYS A 156 1.61 -24.06 3.97
CA LYS A 156 0.41 -23.40 3.41
C LYS A 156 0.10 -23.83 1.98
N ILE A 157 1.11 -24.07 1.15
CA ILE A 157 0.93 -24.52 -0.26
C ILE A 157 0.83 -26.02 -0.40
N GLY A 158 0.86 -26.79 0.72
CA GLY A 158 0.69 -28.23 0.72
C GLY A 158 1.87 -29.03 0.16
N VAL A 159 3.06 -28.38 0.03
CA VAL A 159 4.28 -29.08 -0.40
C VAL A 159 4.96 -29.65 0.83
N SER A 160 4.86 -30.96 1.03
CA SER A 160 5.65 -31.65 2.06
C SER A 160 7.13 -31.67 1.66
N GLY A 161 8.00 -31.20 2.57
CA GLY A 161 9.44 -30.97 2.34
C GLY A 161 10.31 -32.18 1.95
N ARG A 162 9.73 -33.23 1.41
CA ARG A 162 10.45 -34.41 0.90
C ARG A 162 11.03 -34.23 -0.52
N ALA A 163 10.57 -33.19 -1.25
CA ALA A 163 11.02 -32.95 -2.64
C ALA A 163 12.21 -31.99 -2.77
N ALA A 164 12.73 -31.42 -1.67
CA ALA A 164 13.77 -30.39 -1.71
C ALA A 164 15.17 -30.90 -1.32
N ARG A 165 15.45 -32.20 -1.44
CA ARG A 165 16.82 -32.68 -1.35
C ARG A 165 17.36 -32.79 -2.78
N PRO A 166 18.29 -31.91 -3.22
CA PRO A 166 19.04 -32.18 -4.42
C PRO A 166 19.82 -33.48 -4.18
N ALA A 167 19.71 -34.44 -5.11
CA ALA A 167 20.57 -35.58 -5.14
C ALA A 167 22.00 -35.05 -5.28
N GLY A 168 22.80 -35.19 -4.22
CA GLY A 168 24.24 -34.96 -4.30
C GLY A 168 24.90 -36.02 -5.15
N PRO A 169 26.08 -35.73 -5.69
CA PRO A 169 26.81 -36.58 -6.61
C PRO A 169 27.18 -37.89 -6.01
#